data_1e6ee6e3f0c8bbf8fbc4aeefc4077204
#
_entry.id   1e6ee6e3f0c8bbf8fbc4aeefc4077204
#
_cell.length_a   1.000
_cell.length_b   1.000
_cell.length_c   1.000
_cell.angle_alpha   90.00
_cell.angle_beta   90.00
_cell.angle_gamma   90.00
#
_symmetry.space_group_name_H-M   'P 1'
#
loop_
_entity.id
_entity.type
_entity.pdbx_description
1 polymer ?
#
loop_
_entity_poly.entity_id
_entity_poly.type
_entity_poly.pdbx_seq_one_letter_code
_entity_poly.pdbx_strand_id
1 'polypeptide(L)' 'VVEGLLDDASPLVRAMAVWALARLVPHDRFARLRHLKIGTETDADVRAEWTNVNEDGTQ' A
#
# COMPACT_ATOMS: atom_id res chain seq x y z
N VAL A 1 14.05 -3.74 1.78
CA VAL A 1 13.45 -2.48 1.50
C VAL A 1 11.95 -2.54 1.57
N VAL A 2 11.31 -1.39 1.70
CA VAL A 2 9.87 -1.35 2.00
C VAL A 2 9.03 -2.02 0.91
N GLU A 3 9.38 -1.81 -0.36
CA GLU A 3 8.60 -2.42 -1.44
C GLU A 3 8.57 -3.94 -1.36
N GLY A 4 9.65 -4.55 -0.88
CA GLY A 4 9.70 -5.99 -0.70
C GLY A 4 8.74 -6.49 0.36
N LEU A 5 8.40 -5.64 1.32
CA LEU A 5 7.49 -6.02 2.39
C LEU A 5 6.04 -6.12 1.89
N LEU A 6 5.75 -5.58 0.72
CA LEU A 6 4.41 -5.72 0.13
C LEU A 6 4.07 -7.17 -0.19
N ASP A 7 5.07 -8.02 -0.29
CA ASP A 7 4.87 -9.44 -0.57
C ASP A 7 5.05 -10.32 0.66
N ASP A 8 5.19 -9.70 1.84
CA ASP A 8 5.36 -10.46 3.07
C ASP A 8 4.12 -11.29 3.36
N ALA A 9 4.31 -12.45 3.98
CA ALA A 9 3.21 -13.34 4.30
C ALA A 9 2.26 -12.76 5.34
N SER A 10 2.75 -11.84 6.17
CA SER A 10 1.93 -11.25 7.23
C SER A 10 1.13 -10.07 6.69
N PRO A 11 -0.21 -10.11 6.80
CA PRO A 11 -1.03 -8.97 6.38
C PRO A 11 -0.69 -7.69 7.14
N LEU A 12 -0.32 -7.82 8.41
CA LEU A 12 0.05 -6.65 9.20
C LEU A 12 1.28 -5.97 8.63
N VAL A 13 2.28 -6.77 8.24
CA VAL A 13 3.50 -6.22 7.66
C VAL A 13 3.18 -5.57 6.32
N ARG A 14 2.33 -6.20 5.52
CA ARG A 14 1.93 -5.60 4.24
C ARG A 14 1.22 -4.27 4.43
N ALA A 15 0.33 -4.19 5.42
CA ALA A 15 -0.40 -2.95 5.70
C ALA A 15 0.56 -1.84 6.12
N MET A 16 1.52 -2.17 6.95
CA MET A 16 2.50 -1.20 7.39
C MET A 16 3.38 -0.72 6.23
N ALA A 17 3.68 -1.63 5.31
CA ALA A 17 4.47 -1.27 4.13
C ALA A 17 3.71 -0.28 3.24
N VAL A 18 2.41 -0.49 3.08
CA VAL A 18 1.57 0.44 2.31
C VAL A 18 1.64 1.83 2.93
N TRP A 19 1.48 1.90 4.24
CA TRP A 19 1.51 3.16 4.96
C TRP A 19 2.86 3.86 4.79
N ALA A 20 3.94 3.09 4.92
CA ALA A 20 5.28 3.67 4.79
C ALA A 20 5.54 4.17 3.37
N LEU A 21 5.11 3.41 2.37
CA LEU A 21 5.32 3.80 0.97
C LEU A 21 4.59 5.10 0.66
N ALA A 22 3.40 5.28 1.21
CA ALA A 22 2.64 6.49 0.98
C ALA A 22 3.40 7.73 1.42
N ARG A 23 4.29 7.57 2.41
CA ARG A 23 5.06 8.68 2.94
C ARG A 23 6.42 8.84 2.26
N LEU A 24 6.93 7.78 1.65
CA LEU A 24 8.30 7.75 1.14
C LEU A 24 8.41 7.95 -0.36
N VAL A 25 7.38 7.58 -1.13
CA VAL A 25 7.47 7.68 -2.59
C VAL A 25 6.56 8.78 -3.11
N PRO A 26 6.86 9.31 -4.31
CA PRO A 26 5.99 10.32 -4.92
C PRO A 26 4.57 9.78 -5.13
N HIS A 27 3.62 10.70 -5.14
CA HIS A 27 2.21 10.35 -5.20
C HIS A 27 1.87 9.50 -6.43
N ASP A 28 2.40 9.87 -7.59
CA ASP A 28 2.13 9.14 -8.82
C ASP A 28 2.71 7.73 -8.78
N ARG A 29 3.88 7.58 -8.15
CA ARG A 29 4.49 6.26 -8.01
C ARG A 29 3.68 5.39 -7.06
N PHE A 30 3.19 5.98 -5.98
CA PHE A 30 2.35 5.26 -5.03
C PHE A 30 1.07 4.77 -5.72
N ALA A 31 0.45 5.62 -6.52
CA ALA A 31 -0.77 5.25 -7.23
C ALA A 31 -0.53 4.07 -8.18
N ARG A 32 0.62 4.05 -8.83
CA ARG A 32 0.98 2.96 -9.71
C ARG A 32 1.17 1.67 -8.95
N LEU A 33 1.86 1.74 -7.81
CA LEU A 33 2.05 0.55 -6.97
C LEU A 33 0.72 0.03 -6.47
N ARG A 34 -0.17 0.93 -6.07
CA ARG A 34 -1.50 0.56 -5.62
C ARG A 34 -2.25 -0.19 -6.72
N HIS A 35 -2.19 0.33 -7.93
CA HIS A 35 -2.88 -0.30 -9.05
C HIS A 35 -2.38 -1.72 -9.30
N LEU A 36 -1.06 -1.91 -9.16
CA LEU A 36 -0.46 -3.21 -9.40
C LEU A 36 -0.75 -4.20 -8.28
N LYS A 37 -0.79 -3.74 -7.03
CA LYS A 37 -0.86 -4.64 -5.89
C LYS A 37 -2.26 -4.88 -5.37
N ILE A 38 -3.16 -3.93 -5.52
CA ILE A 38 -4.49 -4.07 -4.94
C ILE A 38 -5.26 -5.22 -5.57
N GLY A 39 -4.99 -5.49 -6.84
CA GLY A 39 -5.66 -6.58 -7.53
C GLY A 39 -5.28 -7.96 -7.03
N THR A 40 -4.09 -8.10 -6.45
CA THR A 40 -3.60 -9.38 -5.94
C THR A 40 -3.70 -9.48 -4.43
N GLU A 41 -4.02 -8.37 -3.75
CA GLU A 41 -4.12 -8.38 -2.31
C GLU A 41 -5.41 -9.05 -1.86
N THR A 42 -5.27 -10.08 -1.04
CA THR A 42 -6.43 -10.86 -0.58
C THR A 42 -6.94 -10.42 0.79
N ASP A 43 -6.14 -9.70 1.55
CA ASP A 43 -6.52 -9.29 2.89
C ASP A 43 -7.31 -7.98 2.83
N ALA A 44 -8.50 -7.98 3.42
CA ALA A 44 -9.38 -6.81 3.35
C ALA A 44 -8.79 -5.60 4.07
N ASP A 45 -8.06 -5.82 5.14
CA ASP A 45 -7.47 -4.71 5.89
C ASP A 45 -6.35 -4.05 5.09
N VAL A 46 -5.54 -4.86 4.39
CA VAL A 46 -4.48 -4.32 3.56
C VAL A 46 -5.07 -3.55 2.38
N ARG A 47 -6.12 -4.09 1.78
CA ARG A 47 -6.79 -3.39 0.68
C ARG A 47 -7.34 -2.05 1.15
N ALA A 48 -7.87 -2.01 2.38
CA ALA A 48 -8.37 -0.78 2.95
C ALA A 48 -7.26 0.24 3.15
N GLU A 49 -6.07 -0.22 3.52
CA GLU A 49 -4.93 0.68 3.67
C GLU A 49 -4.56 1.36 2.37
N TRP A 50 -4.53 0.60 1.27
CA TRP A 50 -4.25 1.17 -0.03
C TRP A 50 -5.25 2.29 -0.36
N THR A 51 -6.52 2.05 -0.06
CA THR A 51 -7.58 3.01 -0.37
C THR A 51 -7.55 4.20 0.57
N ASN A 52 -7.41 3.94 1.86
CA ASN A 52 -7.45 5.02 2.87
C ASN A 52 -6.30 5.98 2.71
N VAL A 53 -5.10 5.45 2.48
CA VAL A 53 -3.93 6.30 2.32
C VAL A 53 -4.08 7.17 1.09
N ASN A 54 -4.63 6.60 0.01
CA ASN A 54 -4.85 7.36 -1.20
C ASN A 54 -5.83 8.50 -0.98
N GLU A 55 -6.88 8.25 -0.22
CA GLU A 55 -7.86 9.28 0.08
C GLU A 55 -7.26 10.39 0.93
N ASP A 56 -6.44 10.01 1.91
CA ASP A 56 -5.75 10.99 2.73
C ASP A 56 -4.89 11.89 1.87
N GLY A 57 -4.27 11.33 0.86
CA GLY A 57 -3.41 12.09 -0.03
C GLY A 57 -4.15 13.14 -0.81
N THR A 58 -5.46 12.99 -0.97
CA THR A 58 -6.26 13.94 -1.71
C THR A 58 -6.83 15.04 -0.82
N GLN A 59 -6.71 14.88 0.47
CA GLN A 59 -7.19 15.89 1.41
C GLN A 59 -6.17 17.02 1.52
#